data_056cd8312cb301e86a94bc974e98abf9
#
_entry.id   056cd8312cb301e86a94bc974e98abf9
#
_cell.length_a   1.000
_cell.length_b   1.000
_cell.length_c   1.000
_cell.angle_alpha   90.00
_cell.angle_beta   90.00
_cell.angle_gamma   90.00
#
_symmetry.space_group_name_H-M   'P 1'
#
loop_
_entity.id
_entity.type
_entity.pdbx_description
1 polymer ?
#
loop_
_entity_poly.entity_id
_entity_poly.type
_entity_poly.pdbx_seq_one_letter_code
_entity_poly.pdbx_strand_id
1 'polypeptide(L)'
;MLRVNGTDRVLDLDHRVTLLDALRESLDLTGTKKGCDHGQCGACTVLVDGRRANSCLLLAVAQDGSEVTTVEGLADADGTPHPLQEAFLAHDAYQCGYCTPGQLCSAVGVLAEAAAGHPSHVTGAARPPGPVALSAEEIRERLSGNLCRCGAYNGIVEAVAAVAAAEEGADAGARPAPAATGTPDVIA
;
A
#
# COMPACT_ATOMS: atom_id res chain seq x y z
N MET A 1 19.29 3.91 13.26
CA MET A 1 18.45 2.75 13.66
C MET A 1 17.19 2.78 12.83
N LEU A 2 16.85 1.67 12.15
CA LEU A 2 15.61 1.50 11.40
C LEU A 2 14.67 0.60 12.18
N ARG A 3 13.37 0.90 12.19
CA ARG A 3 12.37 -0.05 12.61
C ARG A 3 11.81 -0.75 11.37
N VAL A 4 12.06 -2.05 11.24
CA VAL A 4 11.66 -2.82 10.06
C VAL A 4 10.74 -3.96 10.48
N ASN A 5 9.52 -3.97 9.95
CA ASN A 5 8.47 -4.96 10.27
C ASN A 5 8.28 -5.08 11.79
N GLY A 6 8.14 -3.94 12.47
CA GLY A 6 7.96 -3.85 13.91
C GLY A 6 9.20 -4.17 14.78
N THR A 7 10.35 -4.47 14.15
CA THR A 7 11.60 -4.82 14.87
C THR A 7 12.66 -3.74 14.68
N ASP A 8 13.26 -3.28 15.77
CA ASP A 8 14.35 -2.30 15.75
C ASP A 8 15.63 -2.96 15.23
N ARG A 9 16.27 -2.34 14.23
CA ARG A 9 17.48 -2.80 13.56
C ARG A 9 18.57 -1.73 13.65
N VAL A 10 19.67 -2.08 14.30
CA VAL A 10 20.88 -1.24 14.30
C VAL A 10 21.79 -1.76 13.17
N LEU A 11 22.04 -0.89 12.19
CA LEU A 11 22.86 -1.21 11.03
C LEU A 11 24.05 -0.26 10.97
N ASP A 12 25.24 -0.82 10.74
CA ASP A 12 26.44 -0.08 10.40
C ASP A 12 26.64 -0.15 8.89
N LEU A 13 26.29 0.92 8.19
CA LEU A 13 26.22 0.97 6.73
C LEU A 13 26.99 2.19 6.20
N ASP A 14 27.60 2.03 5.02
CA ASP A 14 28.05 3.18 4.25
C ASP A 14 26.85 4.11 3.95
N HIS A 15 27.05 5.41 4.11
CA HIS A 15 25.99 6.43 3.96
C HIS A 15 25.37 6.48 2.54
N ARG A 16 25.98 5.83 1.55
CA ARG A 16 25.49 5.72 0.17
C ARG A 16 24.56 4.52 -0.05
N VAL A 17 24.46 3.61 0.93
CA VAL A 17 23.62 2.42 0.81
C VAL A 17 22.14 2.82 0.70
N THR A 18 21.46 2.29 -0.32
CA THR A 18 20.03 2.50 -0.49
C THR A 18 19.23 1.71 0.55
N LEU A 19 18.01 2.16 0.85
CA LEU A 19 17.12 1.38 1.71
C LEU A 19 16.88 -0.02 1.12
N LEU A 20 16.74 -0.13 -0.22
CA LEU A 20 16.60 -1.39 -0.91
C LEU A 20 17.76 -2.35 -0.62
N ASP A 21 18.99 -1.87 -0.74
CA ASP A 21 20.16 -2.70 -0.50
C ASP A 21 20.31 -3.06 0.99
N ALA A 22 20.02 -2.13 1.90
CA ALA A 22 20.00 -2.40 3.33
C ALA A 22 18.99 -3.52 3.69
N LEU A 23 17.78 -3.48 3.12
CA LEU A 23 16.75 -4.51 3.33
C LEU A 23 17.23 -5.87 2.82
N ARG A 24 17.75 -5.92 1.58
CA ARG A 24 18.10 -7.17 0.90
C ARG A 24 19.41 -7.80 1.37
N GLU A 25 20.48 -6.98 1.44
CA GLU A 25 21.83 -7.47 1.64
C GLU A 25 22.25 -7.49 3.12
N SER A 26 21.69 -6.58 3.93
CA SER A 26 22.05 -6.49 5.35
C SER A 26 21.03 -7.15 6.27
N LEU A 27 19.74 -7.16 5.89
CA LEU A 27 18.66 -7.73 6.70
C LEU A 27 18.09 -9.03 6.15
N ASP A 28 18.56 -9.50 4.98
CA ASP A 28 18.08 -10.72 4.27
C ASP A 28 16.56 -10.69 3.98
N LEU A 29 15.95 -9.49 3.89
CA LEU A 29 14.56 -9.28 3.51
C LEU A 29 14.47 -9.18 1.98
N THR A 30 14.50 -10.32 1.32
CA THR A 30 14.61 -10.43 -0.14
C THR A 30 13.28 -10.31 -0.88
N GLY A 31 12.17 -10.17 -0.17
CA GLY A 31 10.84 -9.91 -0.75
C GLY A 31 10.82 -8.64 -1.58
N THR A 32 11.37 -7.55 -1.06
CA THR A 32 11.54 -6.31 -1.81
C THR A 32 12.52 -6.51 -2.97
N LYS A 33 12.12 -6.24 -4.22
CA LYS A 33 12.87 -6.62 -5.43
C LYS A 33 13.62 -5.45 -6.07
N LYS A 34 14.88 -5.71 -6.50
CA LYS A 34 15.68 -4.78 -7.30
C LYS A 34 15.41 -5.03 -8.79
N GLY A 35 14.49 -4.25 -9.38
CA GLY A 35 14.19 -4.32 -10.82
C GLY A 35 15.03 -3.34 -11.63
N CYS A 36 14.67 -2.07 -11.63
CA CYS A 36 15.34 -1.03 -12.41
C CYS A 36 16.42 -0.25 -11.66
N ASP A 37 16.37 -0.22 -10.34
CA ASP A 37 17.30 0.52 -9.45
C ASP A 37 17.34 2.04 -9.67
N HIS A 38 16.28 2.61 -10.27
CA HIS A 38 16.17 4.05 -10.54
C HIS A 38 14.72 4.57 -10.53
N GLY A 39 13.84 3.94 -9.75
CA GLY A 39 12.51 4.48 -9.44
C GLY A 39 11.43 4.29 -10.51
N GLN A 40 11.67 3.50 -11.58
CA GLN A 40 10.74 3.38 -12.71
C GLN A 40 9.75 2.21 -12.60
N CYS A 41 10.15 1.09 -11.99
CA CYS A 41 9.38 -0.15 -12.09
C CYS A 41 8.48 -0.47 -10.88
N GLY A 42 8.71 0.17 -9.74
CA GLY A 42 7.94 -0.06 -8.52
C GLY A 42 8.15 -1.42 -7.83
N ALA A 43 9.02 -2.32 -8.36
CA ALA A 43 9.25 -3.63 -7.75
C ALA A 43 9.85 -3.55 -6.33
N CYS A 44 10.47 -2.42 -6.00
CA CYS A 44 11.08 -2.12 -4.71
C CYS A 44 10.17 -1.31 -3.77
N THR A 45 8.88 -1.17 -4.06
CA THR A 45 7.95 -0.43 -3.21
C THR A 45 7.86 -1.08 -1.83
N VAL A 46 8.03 -0.26 -0.81
CA VAL A 46 7.82 -0.54 0.61
C VAL A 46 6.92 0.54 1.21
N LEU A 47 6.47 0.37 2.44
CA LEU A 47 5.83 1.44 3.21
C LEU A 47 6.85 2.04 4.17
N VAL A 48 7.02 3.35 4.12
CA VAL A 48 7.81 4.12 5.09
C VAL A 48 6.83 5.02 5.83
N ASP A 49 6.72 4.83 7.12
CA ASP A 49 5.72 5.52 7.97
C ASP A 49 4.30 5.43 7.37
N GLY A 50 3.94 4.23 6.88
CA GLY A 50 2.67 3.94 6.25
C GLY A 50 2.49 4.46 4.83
N ARG A 51 3.49 5.13 4.23
CA ARG A 51 3.41 5.72 2.88
C ARG A 51 4.25 4.94 1.87
N ARG A 52 3.73 4.75 0.67
CA ARG A 52 4.43 4.07 -0.42
C ARG A 52 5.71 4.82 -0.80
N ALA A 53 6.81 4.08 -0.90
CA ALA A 53 8.09 4.64 -1.31
C ALA A 53 8.90 3.63 -2.12
N ASN A 54 9.60 4.10 -3.14
CA ASN A 54 10.56 3.30 -3.89
C ASN A 54 11.88 3.22 -3.12
N SER A 55 12.15 2.11 -2.45
CA SER A 55 13.33 1.94 -1.59
C SER A 55 14.67 2.08 -2.32
N CYS A 56 14.72 1.89 -3.65
CA CYS A 56 15.92 2.13 -4.45
C CYS A 56 16.30 3.62 -4.57
N LEU A 57 15.38 4.55 -4.27
CA LEU A 57 15.61 6.00 -4.30
C LEU A 57 15.86 6.59 -2.91
N LEU A 58 15.75 5.80 -1.85
CA LEU A 58 15.95 6.25 -0.48
C LEU A 58 17.30 5.79 0.04
N LEU A 59 18.04 6.69 0.68
CA LEU A 59 19.24 6.31 1.42
C LEU A 59 18.83 5.72 2.78
N ALA A 60 19.44 4.60 3.16
CA ALA A 60 19.13 3.94 4.43
C ALA A 60 19.38 4.86 5.64
N VAL A 61 20.45 5.66 5.61
CA VAL A 61 20.77 6.61 6.68
C VAL A 61 19.75 7.74 6.82
N ALA A 62 19.06 8.09 5.74
CA ALA A 62 18.02 9.13 5.77
C ALA A 62 16.71 8.65 6.37
N GLN A 63 16.57 7.34 6.59
CA GLN A 63 15.39 6.71 7.20
C GLN A 63 15.59 6.43 8.70
N ASP A 64 16.61 7.04 9.32
CA ASP A 64 16.85 6.87 10.76
C ASP A 64 15.60 7.27 11.57
N GLY A 65 15.11 6.36 12.42
CA GLY A 65 13.91 6.54 13.22
C GLY A 65 12.58 6.27 12.49
N SER A 66 12.60 6.03 11.17
CA SER A 66 11.37 5.67 10.43
C SER A 66 10.95 4.22 10.64
N GLU A 67 9.65 3.96 10.48
CA GLU A 67 9.11 2.61 10.41
C GLU A 67 8.97 2.16 8.96
N VAL A 68 9.62 1.04 8.63
CA VAL A 68 9.61 0.45 7.30
C VAL A 68 8.85 -0.86 7.33
N THR A 69 7.78 -0.98 6.51
CA THR A 69 7.06 -2.23 6.31
C THR A 69 7.36 -2.77 4.92
N THR A 70 7.86 -4.00 4.86
CA THR A 70 8.06 -4.77 3.64
C THR A 70 6.95 -5.81 3.47
N VAL A 71 6.92 -6.53 2.34
CA VAL A 71 5.93 -7.58 2.11
C VAL A 71 5.95 -8.68 3.18
N GLU A 72 7.12 -8.96 3.77
CA GLU A 72 7.28 -9.92 4.85
C GLU A 72 6.59 -9.48 6.15
N GLY A 73 6.35 -8.18 6.31
CA GLY A 73 5.68 -7.62 7.48
C GLY A 73 4.20 -7.31 7.26
N LEU A 74 3.61 -7.73 6.14
CA LEU A 74 2.17 -7.50 5.88
C LEU A 74 1.27 -8.51 6.59
N ALA A 75 1.74 -9.76 6.77
CA ALA A 75 1.00 -10.77 7.51
C ALA A 75 0.97 -10.45 9.00
N ASP A 76 -0.06 -10.89 9.68
CA ASP A 76 -0.17 -10.77 11.13
C ASP A 76 0.89 -11.59 11.87
N ALA A 77 1.10 -11.30 13.16
CA ALA A 77 2.12 -11.98 13.97
C ALA A 77 1.88 -13.49 14.14
N ASP A 78 0.65 -13.95 13.98
CA ASP A 78 0.28 -15.38 13.99
C ASP A 78 0.45 -16.06 12.64
N GLY A 79 0.88 -15.31 11.60
CA GLY A 79 1.07 -15.81 10.25
C GLY A 79 -0.18 -15.71 9.35
N THR A 80 -1.29 -15.14 9.84
CA THR A 80 -2.49 -14.91 9.02
C THR A 80 -2.13 -13.93 7.89
N PRO A 81 -2.34 -14.31 6.60
CA PRO A 81 -2.05 -13.44 5.50
C PRO A 81 -2.88 -12.16 5.53
N HIS A 82 -2.31 -11.06 5.07
CA HIS A 82 -3.07 -9.84 4.82
C HIS A 82 -4.17 -10.08 3.77
N PRO A 83 -5.37 -9.48 3.88
CA PRO A 83 -6.47 -9.69 2.91
C PRO A 83 -6.06 -9.50 1.43
N LEU A 84 -5.17 -8.56 1.15
CA LEU A 84 -4.62 -8.39 -0.20
C LEU A 84 -3.77 -9.59 -0.65
N GLN A 85 -3.04 -10.27 0.23
CA GLN A 85 -2.28 -11.47 -0.13
C GLN A 85 -3.22 -12.62 -0.52
N GLU A 86 -4.29 -12.82 0.22
CA GLU A 86 -5.34 -13.79 -0.10
C GLU A 86 -6.06 -13.45 -1.42
N ALA A 87 -6.43 -12.17 -1.61
CA ALA A 87 -7.08 -11.72 -2.83
C ALA A 87 -6.17 -11.88 -4.06
N PHE A 88 -4.85 -11.66 -3.94
CA PHE A 88 -3.90 -11.88 -5.02
C PHE A 88 -3.83 -13.35 -5.44
N LEU A 89 -3.96 -14.28 -4.50
CA LEU A 89 -4.09 -15.72 -4.80
C LEU A 89 -5.42 -16.04 -5.49
N ALA A 90 -6.52 -15.51 -4.97
CA ALA A 90 -7.86 -15.81 -5.45
C ALA A 90 -8.15 -15.26 -6.87
N HIS A 91 -7.50 -14.17 -7.27
CA HIS A 91 -7.70 -13.49 -8.56
C HIS A 91 -6.57 -13.68 -9.56
N ASP A 92 -5.66 -14.66 -9.35
CA ASP A 92 -4.49 -14.87 -10.22
C ASP A 92 -3.71 -13.56 -10.50
N ALA A 93 -3.56 -12.72 -9.48
CA ALA A 93 -2.98 -11.38 -9.57
C ALA A 93 -1.44 -11.38 -9.75
N TYR A 94 -0.84 -12.50 -10.06
CA TYR A 94 0.58 -12.67 -10.35
C TYR A 94 0.85 -13.86 -11.28
N GLN A 95 2.02 -13.87 -11.91
CA GLN A 95 2.54 -15.01 -12.66
C GLN A 95 3.95 -15.36 -12.16
N CYS A 96 5.00 -14.64 -12.60
CA CYS A 96 6.36 -14.92 -12.14
C CYS A 96 6.61 -14.50 -10.68
N GLY A 97 5.76 -13.71 -10.07
CA GLY A 97 5.86 -13.24 -8.69
C GLY A 97 6.87 -12.12 -8.44
N TYR A 98 7.68 -11.71 -9.43
CA TYR A 98 8.75 -10.73 -9.21
C TYR A 98 8.25 -9.35 -8.78
N CYS A 99 7.19 -8.82 -9.41
CA CYS A 99 6.61 -7.53 -9.03
C CYS A 99 5.65 -7.61 -7.84
N THR A 100 5.24 -8.82 -7.44
CA THR A 100 4.17 -9.04 -6.45
C THR A 100 4.43 -8.36 -5.11
N PRO A 101 5.62 -8.42 -4.50
CA PRO A 101 5.91 -7.71 -3.26
C PRO A 101 5.66 -6.20 -3.34
N GLY A 102 6.15 -5.57 -4.42
CA GLY A 102 5.93 -4.15 -4.66
C GLY A 102 4.47 -3.81 -4.95
N GLN A 103 3.74 -4.67 -5.67
CA GLN A 103 2.31 -4.50 -5.92
C GLN A 103 1.49 -4.57 -4.62
N LEU A 104 1.80 -5.53 -3.73
CA LEU A 104 1.13 -5.69 -2.44
C LEU A 104 1.36 -4.48 -1.53
N CYS A 105 2.62 -4.07 -1.32
CA CYS A 105 2.93 -2.88 -0.53
C CYS A 105 2.27 -1.62 -1.14
N SER A 106 2.27 -1.51 -2.48
CA SER A 106 1.61 -0.40 -3.15
C SER A 106 0.09 -0.44 -2.97
N ALA A 107 -0.54 -1.60 -3.05
CA ALA A 107 -1.98 -1.76 -2.85
C ALA A 107 -2.42 -1.39 -1.43
N VAL A 108 -1.66 -1.80 -0.40
CA VAL A 108 -1.89 -1.36 1.00
C VAL A 108 -1.88 0.16 1.09
N GLY A 109 -0.88 0.82 0.50
CA GLY A 109 -0.82 2.28 0.48
C GLY A 109 -1.97 2.91 -0.31
N VAL A 110 -2.43 2.30 -1.41
CA VAL A 110 -3.59 2.78 -2.20
C VAL A 110 -4.87 2.76 -1.39
N LEU A 111 -5.14 1.68 -0.63
CA LEU A 111 -6.31 1.60 0.26
C LEU A 111 -6.27 2.72 1.31
N ALA A 112 -5.13 2.92 1.96
CA ALA A 112 -4.95 3.97 2.97
C ALA A 112 -5.09 5.39 2.38
N GLU A 113 -4.51 5.66 1.21
CA GLU A 113 -4.63 6.94 0.51
C GLU A 113 -6.08 7.24 0.11
N ALA A 114 -6.80 6.24 -0.39
CA ALA A 114 -8.20 6.38 -0.76
C ALA A 114 -9.08 6.65 0.45
N ALA A 115 -8.89 5.92 1.54
CA ALA A 115 -9.59 6.13 2.81
C ALA A 115 -9.32 7.53 3.39
N ALA A 116 -8.08 8.04 3.27
CA ALA A 116 -7.72 9.40 3.67
C ALA A 116 -8.24 10.49 2.72
N GLY A 117 -8.87 10.12 1.61
CA GLY A 117 -9.43 11.06 0.64
C GLY A 117 -8.40 11.70 -0.28
N HIS A 118 -7.20 11.15 -0.40
CA HIS A 118 -6.18 11.67 -1.31
C HIS A 118 -6.61 11.49 -2.78
N PRO A 119 -6.65 12.56 -3.59
CA PRO A 119 -7.06 12.45 -4.99
C PRO A 119 -5.96 11.80 -5.86
N SER A 120 -6.36 11.24 -6.99
CA SER A 120 -5.50 10.85 -8.10
C SER A 120 -5.78 11.71 -9.33
N HIS A 121 -5.10 11.44 -10.46
CA HIS A 121 -5.37 12.16 -11.72
C HIS A 121 -6.77 11.92 -12.27
N VAL A 122 -7.40 10.79 -11.95
CA VAL A 122 -8.74 10.44 -12.42
C VAL A 122 -9.83 10.80 -11.40
N THR A 123 -9.45 11.20 -10.20
CA THR A 123 -10.42 11.64 -9.20
C THR A 123 -11.06 12.95 -9.62
N GLY A 124 -12.39 12.98 -9.75
CA GLY A 124 -13.14 14.17 -10.19
C GLY A 124 -12.92 15.38 -9.28
N ALA A 125 -12.63 16.54 -9.88
CA ALA A 125 -12.33 17.78 -9.16
C ALA A 125 -13.51 18.30 -8.30
N ALA A 126 -14.75 17.96 -8.68
CA ALA A 126 -15.97 18.40 -7.97
C ALA A 126 -16.42 17.46 -6.84
N ARG A 127 -15.56 16.53 -6.41
CA ARG A 127 -15.88 15.56 -5.36
C ARG A 127 -15.98 16.24 -3.98
N PRO A 128 -16.95 15.86 -3.14
CA PRO A 128 -16.99 16.30 -1.75
C PRO A 128 -15.78 15.76 -0.97
N PRO A 129 -15.35 16.45 0.12
CA PRO A 129 -14.33 15.92 1.03
C PRO A 129 -14.73 14.54 1.58
N GLY A 130 -13.75 13.66 1.76
CA GLY A 130 -13.96 12.32 2.30
C GLY A 130 -13.24 11.24 1.49
N PRO A 131 -13.42 9.95 1.84
CA PRO A 131 -12.81 8.81 1.16
C PRO A 131 -13.07 8.81 -0.35
N VAL A 132 -12.12 8.30 -1.13
CA VAL A 132 -12.25 8.10 -2.58
C VAL A 132 -12.70 6.68 -2.84
N ALA A 133 -13.83 6.51 -3.54
CA ALA A 133 -14.25 5.18 -3.99
C ALA A 133 -13.24 4.61 -5.00
N LEU A 134 -12.76 3.40 -4.76
CA LEU A 134 -11.75 2.75 -5.59
C LEU A 134 -12.39 2.04 -6.79
N SER A 135 -12.79 2.81 -7.80
CA SER A 135 -13.15 2.23 -9.10
C SER A 135 -11.94 1.54 -9.76
N ALA A 136 -12.20 0.68 -10.75
CA ALA A 136 -11.12 0.04 -11.52
C ALA A 136 -10.18 1.08 -12.19
N GLU A 137 -10.70 2.25 -12.56
CA GLU A 137 -9.91 3.35 -13.11
C GLU A 137 -9.01 3.98 -12.06
N GLU A 138 -9.52 4.28 -10.87
CA GLU A 138 -8.75 4.78 -9.72
C GLU A 138 -7.64 3.80 -9.32
N ILE A 139 -7.94 2.50 -9.27
CA ILE A 139 -6.96 1.48 -8.93
C ILE A 139 -5.83 1.43 -9.98
N ARG A 140 -6.17 1.42 -11.29
CA ARG A 140 -5.18 1.42 -12.37
C ARG A 140 -4.27 2.65 -12.29
N GLU A 141 -4.85 3.83 -12.09
CA GLU A 141 -4.08 5.07 -11.99
C GLU A 141 -3.12 5.02 -10.79
N ARG A 142 -3.61 4.66 -9.62
CA ARG A 142 -2.80 4.63 -8.39
C ARG A 142 -1.70 3.56 -8.42
N LEU A 143 -1.88 2.47 -9.17
CA LEU A 143 -0.90 1.41 -9.33
C LEU A 143 -0.03 1.57 -10.60
N SER A 144 -0.19 2.64 -11.38
CA SER A 144 0.52 2.85 -12.64
C SER A 144 2.05 2.85 -12.50
N GLY A 145 2.57 3.20 -11.33
CA GLY A 145 4.00 3.16 -11.01
C GLY A 145 4.57 1.77 -10.73
N ASN A 146 3.73 0.72 -10.67
CA ASN A 146 4.14 -0.65 -10.37
C ASN A 146 4.01 -1.53 -11.62
N LEU A 147 5.12 -1.80 -12.31
CA LEU A 147 5.12 -2.51 -13.58
C LEU A 147 5.08 -4.03 -13.39
N CYS A 148 4.23 -4.70 -14.17
CA CYS A 148 4.18 -6.15 -14.29
C CYS A 148 4.50 -6.59 -15.70
N ARG A 149 5.68 -7.21 -15.92
CA ARG A 149 6.10 -7.67 -17.26
C ARG A 149 5.24 -8.82 -17.79
N CYS A 150 4.64 -9.62 -16.90
CA CYS A 150 3.73 -10.70 -17.26
C CYS A 150 2.32 -10.21 -17.61
N GLY A 151 1.99 -8.95 -17.31
CA GLY A 151 0.69 -8.36 -17.64
C GLY A 151 -0.48 -8.80 -16.73
N ALA A 152 -0.21 -9.20 -15.47
CA ALA A 152 -1.26 -9.65 -14.53
C ALA A 152 -2.15 -8.49 -14.02
N TYR A 153 -2.20 -7.36 -14.70
CA TYR A 153 -2.88 -6.15 -14.24
C TYR A 153 -4.37 -6.31 -13.98
N ASN A 154 -5.07 -7.14 -14.78
CA ASN A 154 -6.51 -7.36 -14.57
C ASN A 154 -6.76 -8.04 -13.21
N GLY A 155 -6.05 -9.14 -12.94
CA GLY A 155 -6.15 -9.82 -11.64
C GLY A 155 -5.74 -8.92 -10.47
N ILE A 156 -4.69 -8.10 -10.64
CA ILE A 156 -4.26 -7.13 -9.62
C ILE A 156 -5.39 -6.12 -9.32
N VAL A 157 -6.02 -5.56 -10.35
CA VAL A 157 -7.13 -4.60 -10.19
C VAL A 157 -8.32 -5.27 -9.51
N GLU A 158 -8.69 -6.49 -9.92
CA GLU A 158 -9.78 -7.26 -9.33
C GLU A 158 -9.51 -7.58 -7.86
N ALA A 159 -8.30 -8.02 -7.52
CA ALA A 159 -7.90 -8.31 -6.13
C ALA A 159 -8.01 -7.08 -5.23
N VAL A 160 -7.50 -5.92 -5.67
CA VAL A 160 -7.58 -4.68 -4.90
C VAL A 160 -9.03 -4.20 -4.78
N ALA A 161 -9.83 -4.29 -5.84
CA ALA A 161 -11.24 -3.92 -5.81
C ALA A 161 -12.06 -4.80 -4.84
N ALA A 162 -11.76 -6.11 -4.80
CA ALA A 162 -12.43 -7.03 -3.88
C ALA A 162 -12.17 -6.69 -2.41
N VAL A 163 -10.92 -6.35 -2.07
CA VAL A 163 -10.56 -5.95 -0.69
C VAL A 163 -11.19 -4.60 -0.35
N ALA A 164 -11.12 -3.60 -1.24
CA ALA A 164 -11.74 -2.30 -1.02
C ALA A 164 -13.25 -2.40 -0.74
N ALA A 165 -13.96 -3.22 -1.51
CA ALA A 165 -15.40 -3.45 -1.31
C ALA A 165 -15.71 -4.14 0.03
N ALA A 166 -14.85 -5.03 0.49
CA ALA A 166 -15.01 -5.70 1.78
C ALA A 166 -14.81 -4.72 2.95
N GLU A 167 -13.83 -3.81 2.87
CA GLU A 167 -13.59 -2.78 3.87
C GLU A 167 -14.75 -1.77 3.94
N GLU A 168 -15.27 -1.31 2.80
CA GLU A 168 -16.44 -0.42 2.74
C GLU A 168 -17.69 -1.09 3.38
N GLY A 169 -17.90 -2.37 3.13
CA GLY A 169 -18.99 -3.15 3.73
C GLY A 169 -18.88 -3.30 5.24
N ALA A 170 -17.67 -3.47 5.76
CA ALA A 170 -17.41 -3.57 7.19
C ALA A 170 -17.65 -2.22 7.90
N ASP A 171 -17.22 -1.11 7.31
CA ASP A 171 -17.41 0.24 7.87
C ASP A 171 -18.89 0.66 7.84
N ALA A 172 -19.63 0.30 6.79
CA ALA A 172 -21.06 0.56 6.68
C ALA A 172 -21.89 -0.16 7.77
N GLY A 173 -21.43 -1.36 8.20
CA GLY A 173 -22.04 -2.13 9.29
C GLY A 173 -21.76 -1.56 10.69
N ALA A 174 -20.70 -0.78 10.85
CA ALA A 174 -20.25 -0.19 12.11
C ALA A 174 -20.79 1.24 12.36
N ARG A 175 -21.39 1.91 11.36
CA ARG A 175 -21.93 3.27 11.52
C ARG A 175 -23.27 3.24 12.25
N PRO A 176 -23.40 3.87 13.45
CA PRO A 176 -24.72 4.10 14.06
C PRO A 176 -25.54 4.99 13.12
N ALA A 177 -26.85 4.70 13.02
CA ALA A 177 -27.81 5.50 12.26
C ALA A 177 -27.66 7.00 12.65
N PRO A 178 -27.71 7.95 11.69
CA PRO A 178 -27.65 9.37 12.02
C PRO A 178 -28.80 9.70 12.96
N ALA A 179 -28.48 10.32 14.10
CA ALA A 179 -29.48 10.81 15.03
C ALA A 179 -30.40 11.79 14.27
N ALA A 180 -31.70 11.53 14.30
CA ALA A 180 -32.70 12.42 13.72
C ALA A 180 -32.54 13.80 14.35
N THR A 181 -32.06 14.77 13.60
CA THR A 181 -32.06 16.19 14.01
C THR A 181 -33.50 16.65 14.01
N GLY A 182 -34.08 16.69 15.20
CA GLY A 182 -35.37 17.35 15.44
C GLY A 182 -35.28 18.79 14.98
N THR A 183 -36.16 19.17 14.06
CA THR A 183 -36.43 20.56 13.70
C THR A 183 -36.82 21.37 14.94
N PRO A 184 -36.19 22.50 15.24
CA PRO A 184 -36.74 23.38 16.29
C PRO A 184 -38.02 24.05 15.74
N ASP A 185 -39.11 23.84 16.48
CA ASP A 185 -40.34 24.63 16.30
C ASP A 185 -40.04 26.09 16.46
N VAL A 186 -40.23 26.84 15.39
CA VAL A 186 -40.28 28.32 15.43
C VAL A 186 -41.69 28.66 15.87
N ILE A 187 -41.83 29.08 17.14
CA ILE A 187 -43.04 29.74 17.62
C ILE A 187 -42.89 31.23 17.36
N ALA A 188 -43.94 31.81 16.80
CA ALA A 188 -44.16 33.17 16.35
C ALA A 188 -43.87 34.29 17.42
#